data_05ce756c98898eda36f5dc03988b1ed6
#
_entry.id   05ce756c98898eda36f5dc03988b1ed6
#
_cell.length_a   1.000
_cell.length_b   1.000
_cell.length_c   1.000
_cell.angle_alpha   90.00
_cell.angle_beta   90.00
_cell.angle_gamma   90.00
#
_symmetry.space_group_name_H-M   'P 1'
#
loop_
_entity.id
_entity.type
_entity.pdbx_description
1 polymer ?
#
loop_
_entity_poly.entity_id
_entity_poly.type
_entity_poly.pdbx_seq_one_letter_code
_entity_poly.pdbx_strand_id
1 'polypeptide(L)'
;MGSNLSIEFFAKQFDRQIAEQQYQLNPFEQWTLPHLAGRVLELGCGLGNLSIEAARAGHEVTAIDACPDAVKDLDRRAQAEGLPIRTFEADLAEWRATETYDTVVAIGLLMFFPCDDARAVLREIRRAVAPGGIAAVNVLVEGTTYMEMFDPHGHCLFRPDELEAAFADWKILLSSIDDFPAPGEKLKRFATVIAQRP
;
A
#
# COMPACT_ATOMS: atom_id res chain seq x y z
N MET A 1 4.86 14.56 19.87
CA MET A 1 4.10 13.84 18.84
C MET A 1 3.55 12.60 19.53
N GLY A 2 2.22 12.42 19.57
CA GLY A 2 1.64 11.21 20.13
C GLY A 2 2.05 10.01 19.27
N SER A 3 2.32 8.87 19.90
CA SER A 3 2.62 7.64 19.16
C SER A 3 1.39 7.22 18.36
N ASN A 4 1.55 6.93 17.08
CA ASN A 4 0.47 6.39 16.24
C ASN A 4 0.37 4.89 16.50
N LEU A 5 -0.73 4.44 17.11
CA LEU A 5 -0.94 3.04 17.51
C LEU A 5 -0.83 2.08 16.31
N SER A 6 -1.24 2.50 15.12
CA SER A 6 -1.11 1.66 13.92
C SER A 6 0.35 1.45 13.52
N ILE A 7 1.20 2.49 13.61
CA ILE A 7 2.64 2.37 13.31
C ILE A 7 3.30 1.42 14.32
N GLU A 8 2.98 1.55 15.62
CA GLU A 8 3.50 0.64 16.67
C GLU A 8 3.04 -0.81 16.46
N PHE A 9 1.79 -1.01 16.04
CA PHE A 9 1.26 -2.34 15.73
C PHE A 9 2.04 -3.00 14.59
N PHE A 10 2.27 -2.26 13.50
CA PHE A 10 3.00 -2.79 12.34
C PHE A 10 4.49 -2.93 12.61
N ALA A 11 5.12 -2.04 13.37
CA ALA A 11 6.53 -2.19 13.76
C ALA A 11 6.77 -3.55 14.45
N LYS A 12 5.94 -3.92 15.43
CA LYS A 12 6.02 -5.23 16.10
C LYS A 12 5.79 -6.41 15.15
N GLN A 13 4.90 -6.25 14.16
CA GLN A 13 4.67 -7.27 13.14
C GLN A 13 5.89 -7.42 12.23
N PHE A 14 6.46 -6.32 11.77
CA PHE A 14 7.64 -6.29 10.91
C PHE A 14 8.86 -6.87 11.61
N ASP A 15 9.12 -6.52 12.88
CA ASP A 15 10.21 -7.11 13.68
C ASP A 15 10.14 -8.63 13.71
N ARG A 16 8.93 -9.18 13.94
CA ARG A 16 8.71 -10.62 13.91
C ARG A 16 8.97 -11.21 12.53
N GLN A 17 8.42 -10.59 11.47
CA GLN A 17 8.57 -11.07 10.10
C GLN A 17 10.04 -11.04 9.65
N ILE A 18 10.80 -10.01 10.04
CA ILE A 18 12.25 -9.92 9.78
C ILE A 18 12.98 -11.07 10.49
N ALA A 19 12.69 -11.29 11.78
CA ALA A 19 13.32 -12.35 12.57
C ALA A 19 13.03 -13.76 12.01
N GLU A 20 11.82 -13.97 11.47
CA GLU A 20 11.36 -15.22 10.89
C GLU A 20 11.62 -15.33 9.36
N GLN A 21 12.22 -14.31 8.75
CA GLN A 21 12.48 -14.21 7.30
C GLN A 21 11.21 -14.40 6.45
N GLN A 22 10.09 -13.83 6.87
CA GLN A 22 8.79 -13.93 6.21
C GLN A 22 8.62 -12.82 5.17
N TYR A 23 9.16 -13.04 3.98
CA TYR A 23 9.18 -12.07 2.87
C TYR A 23 8.29 -12.49 1.68
N GLN A 24 7.24 -13.28 1.93
CA GLN A 24 6.33 -13.70 0.87
C GLN A 24 5.36 -12.58 0.49
N LEU A 25 5.04 -12.49 -0.79
CA LEU A 25 3.98 -11.62 -1.27
C LEU A 25 2.63 -12.04 -0.69
N ASN A 26 1.87 -11.08 -0.19
CA ASN A 26 0.47 -11.28 0.14
C ASN A 26 -0.40 -11.40 -1.12
N PRO A 27 -1.67 -11.85 -1.03
CA PRO A 27 -2.52 -12.02 -2.21
C PRO A 27 -2.70 -10.75 -3.05
N PHE A 28 -2.79 -9.57 -2.43
CA PHE A 28 -2.98 -8.31 -3.14
C PHE A 28 -1.72 -7.88 -3.92
N GLU A 29 -0.54 -8.10 -3.33
CA GLU A 29 0.75 -7.91 -4.01
C GLU A 29 0.91 -8.89 -5.19
N GLN A 30 0.50 -10.16 -5.02
CA GLN A 30 0.51 -11.16 -6.10
C GLN A 30 -0.41 -10.75 -7.27
N TRP A 31 -1.59 -10.19 -6.98
CA TRP A 31 -2.50 -9.69 -8.04
C TRP A 31 -1.96 -8.43 -8.72
N THR A 32 -1.24 -7.58 -7.99
CA THR A 32 -0.68 -6.34 -8.51
C THR A 32 0.54 -6.56 -9.38
N LEU A 33 1.42 -7.49 -9.03
CA LEU A 33 2.71 -7.73 -9.69
C LEU A 33 2.61 -7.85 -11.23
N PRO A 34 1.65 -8.61 -11.82
CA PRO A 34 1.53 -8.73 -13.29
C PRO A 34 1.12 -7.44 -14.02
N HIS A 35 0.64 -6.43 -13.29
CA HIS A 35 0.19 -5.16 -13.83
C HIS A 35 1.22 -4.03 -13.72
N LEU A 36 2.35 -4.27 -13.05
CA LEU A 36 3.39 -3.26 -12.91
C LEU A 36 3.97 -2.87 -14.28
N ALA A 37 4.28 -1.58 -14.44
CA ALA A 37 4.88 -1.03 -15.64
C ALA A 37 5.86 0.08 -15.26
N GLY A 38 6.97 0.21 -15.99
CA GLY A 38 7.92 1.30 -15.92
C GLY A 38 8.43 1.63 -14.52
N ARG A 39 8.39 2.90 -14.15
CA ARG A 39 8.78 3.41 -12.83
C ARG A 39 7.64 3.19 -11.83
N VAL A 40 7.95 2.53 -10.73
CA VAL A 40 6.97 2.15 -9.69
C VAL A 40 7.16 3.00 -8.44
N LEU A 41 6.05 3.54 -7.92
CA LEU A 41 5.97 4.12 -6.58
C LEU A 41 5.13 3.21 -5.69
N GLU A 42 5.68 2.75 -4.58
CA GLU A 42 4.95 2.00 -3.56
C GLU A 42 4.82 2.84 -2.28
N LEU A 43 3.58 3.17 -1.91
CA LEU A 43 3.22 3.93 -0.72
C LEU A 43 2.74 2.97 0.38
N GLY A 44 3.35 3.06 1.57
CA GLY A 44 3.11 2.11 2.65
C GLY A 44 3.72 0.74 2.33
N CYS A 45 4.97 0.73 1.86
CA CYS A 45 5.63 -0.48 1.36
C CYS A 45 5.88 -1.54 2.45
N GLY A 46 5.83 -1.19 3.75
CA GLY A 46 6.21 -2.07 4.83
C GLY A 46 7.61 -2.67 4.59
N LEU A 47 7.72 -3.99 4.63
CA LEU A 47 8.99 -4.69 4.32
C LEU A 47 9.36 -4.67 2.83
N GLY A 48 8.54 -4.08 1.95
CA GLY A 48 8.82 -3.90 0.53
C GLY A 48 8.95 -5.21 -0.26
N ASN A 49 8.15 -6.20 0.06
CA ASN A 49 8.20 -7.47 -0.65
C ASN A 49 7.83 -7.31 -2.11
N LEU A 50 6.79 -6.51 -2.42
CA LEU A 50 6.43 -6.16 -3.79
C LEU A 50 7.52 -5.31 -4.45
N SER A 51 8.12 -4.33 -3.73
CA SER A 51 9.24 -3.52 -4.23
C SER A 51 10.42 -4.38 -4.69
N ILE A 52 10.80 -5.40 -3.91
CA ILE A 52 11.89 -6.33 -4.27
C ILE A 52 11.53 -7.12 -5.54
N GLU A 53 10.33 -7.70 -5.62
CA GLU A 53 9.91 -8.48 -6.80
C GLU A 53 9.75 -7.58 -8.03
N ALA A 54 9.24 -6.36 -7.88
CA ALA A 54 9.18 -5.39 -8.96
C ALA A 54 10.57 -5.04 -9.51
N ALA A 55 11.53 -4.77 -8.62
CA ALA A 55 12.89 -4.46 -9.01
C ALA A 55 13.63 -5.66 -9.65
N ARG A 56 13.40 -6.87 -9.16
CA ARG A 56 13.88 -8.12 -9.81
C ARG A 56 13.29 -8.32 -11.21
N ALA A 57 12.06 -7.86 -11.43
CA ALA A 57 11.42 -7.85 -12.76
C ALA A 57 11.92 -6.72 -13.68
N GLY A 58 12.84 -5.86 -13.21
CA GLY A 58 13.48 -4.80 -13.99
C GLY A 58 12.85 -3.41 -13.87
N HIS A 59 11.97 -3.20 -12.89
CA HIS A 59 11.38 -1.89 -12.61
C HIS A 59 12.31 -1.04 -11.73
N GLU A 60 12.32 0.28 -11.95
CA GLU A 60 12.87 1.24 -11.00
C GLU A 60 11.81 1.52 -9.93
N VAL A 61 12.14 1.32 -8.65
CA VAL A 61 11.17 1.43 -7.57
C VAL A 61 11.52 2.58 -6.63
N THR A 62 10.50 3.36 -6.26
CA THR A 62 10.53 4.26 -5.11
C THR A 62 9.57 3.71 -4.07
N ALA A 63 10.05 3.39 -2.88
CA ALA A 63 9.30 2.78 -1.80
C ALA A 63 9.28 3.69 -0.57
N ILE A 64 8.10 3.96 -0.02
CA ILE A 64 7.92 4.89 1.09
C ILE A 64 7.12 4.20 2.20
N ASP A 65 7.59 4.28 3.44
CA ASP A 65 6.86 3.83 4.64
C ASP A 65 7.13 4.74 5.83
N ALA A 66 6.25 4.74 6.81
CA ALA A 66 6.42 5.49 8.06
C ALA A 66 7.22 4.70 9.12
N CYS A 67 7.44 3.40 8.93
CA CYS A 67 8.18 2.54 9.86
C CYS A 67 9.68 2.51 9.49
N PRO A 68 10.57 3.14 10.30
CA PRO A 68 11.98 3.25 9.96
C PRO A 68 12.70 1.88 9.87
N ASP A 69 12.29 0.90 10.68
CA ASP A 69 12.94 -0.41 10.69
C ASP A 69 12.56 -1.24 9.46
N ALA A 70 11.32 -1.10 8.95
CA ALA A 70 10.90 -1.69 7.68
C ALA A 70 11.67 -1.09 6.51
N VAL A 71 11.80 0.25 6.46
CA VAL A 71 12.57 0.97 5.43
C VAL A 71 14.04 0.55 5.42
N LYS A 72 14.67 0.45 6.61
CA LYS A 72 16.07 -0.02 6.74
C LYS A 72 16.26 -1.46 6.27
N ASP A 73 15.32 -2.36 6.60
CA ASP A 73 15.41 -3.76 6.16
C ASP A 73 15.28 -3.86 4.64
N LEU A 74 14.33 -3.12 4.04
CA LEU A 74 14.18 -3.05 2.59
C LEU A 74 15.45 -2.52 1.92
N ASP A 75 16.00 -1.39 2.41
CA ASP A 75 17.22 -0.80 1.87
C ASP A 75 18.39 -1.79 1.93
N ARG A 76 18.59 -2.46 3.07
CA ARG A 76 19.61 -3.50 3.24
C ARG A 76 19.47 -4.64 2.23
N ARG A 77 18.23 -5.15 2.02
CA ARG A 77 17.95 -6.24 1.05
C ARG A 77 18.16 -5.78 -0.38
N ALA A 78 17.69 -4.58 -0.72
CA ALA A 78 17.88 -4.00 -2.04
C ALA A 78 19.37 -3.82 -2.39
N GLN A 79 20.18 -3.29 -1.46
CA GLN A 79 21.62 -3.14 -1.62
C GLN A 79 22.34 -4.48 -1.77
N ALA A 80 21.97 -5.48 -0.98
CA ALA A 80 22.57 -6.82 -1.04
C ALA A 80 22.38 -7.50 -2.41
N GLU A 81 21.30 -7.19 -3.11
CA GLU A 81 20.99 -7.73 -4.43
C GLU A 81 21.30 -6.74 -5.59
N GLY A 82 21.76 -5.52 -5.28
CA GLY A 82 22.03 -4.50 -6.29
C GLY A 82 20.78 -4.02 -7.04
N LEU A 83 19.62 -4.02 -6.37
CA LEU A 83 18.33 -3.68 -6.97
C LEU A 83 18.11 -2.15 -7.05
N PRO A 84 17.48 -1.64 -8.12
CA PRO A 84 17.22 -0.21 -8.30
C PRO A 84 16.01 0.27 -7.47
N ILE A 85 16.14 0.20 -6.14
CA ILE A 85 15.11 0.65 -5.19
C ILE A 85 15.63 1.86 -4.43
N ARG A 86 14.84 2.94 -4.40
CA ARG A 86 15.03 4.10 -3.52
C ARG A 86 14.02 4.03 -2.39
N THR A 87 14.50 4.06 -1.15
CA THR A 87 13.66 3.94 0.04
C THR A 87 13.58 5.28 0.78
N PHE A 88 12.41 5.62 1.31
CA PHE A 88 12.20 6.83 2.09
C PHE A 88 11.34 6.54 3.32
N GLU A 89 11.73 7.10 4.46
CA GLU A 89 10.86 7.19 5.64
C GLU A 89 10.05 8.48 5.54
N ALA A 90 8.72 8.39 5.56
CA ALA A 90 7.85 9.56 5.57
C ALA A 90 6.46 9.26 6.15
N ASP A 91 5.85 10.27 6.77
CA ASP A 91 4.43 10.27 7.10
C ASP A 91 3.61 10.47 5.81
N LEU A 92 2.83 9.44 5.45
CA LEU A 92 2.09 9.43 4.20
C LEU A 92 0.73 10.14 4.31
N ALA A 93 0.26 10.51 5.49
CA ALA A 93 -0.96 11.32 5.64
C ALA A 93 -0.82 12.71 5.00
N GLU A 94 0.38 13.27 5.01
CA GLU A 94 0.70 14.56 4.40
C GLU A 94 1.39 14.43 3.03
N TRP A 95 1.52 13.21 2.51
CA TRP A 95 2.21 12.98 1.24
C TRP A 95 1.53 13.70 0.07
N ARG A 96 2.33 14.29 -0.80
CA ARG A 96 1.89 14.96 -2.03
C ARG A 96 2.77 14.52 -3.19
N ALA A 97 2.12 14.28 -4.33
CA ALA A 97 2.82 13.90 -5.55
C ALA A 97 3.65 15.07 -6.10
N THR A 98 4.96 14.91 -6.21
CA THR A 98 5.90 15.87 -6.80
C THR A 98 6.33 15.50 -8.21
N GLU A 99 6.13 14.24 -8.61
CA GLU A 99 6.41 13.70 -9.93
C GLU A 99 5.37 12.63 -10.31
N THR A 100 5.43 12.12 -11.52
CA THR A 100 4.56 11.04 -11.99
C THR A 100 5.34 9.74 -12.17
N TYR A 101 4.61 8.63 -12.02
CA TYR A 101 5.12 7.26 -12.13
C TYR A 101 4.25 6.47 -13.12
N ASP A 102 4.84 5.45 -13.73
CA ASP A 102 4.09 4.55 -14.63
C ASP A 102 3.18 3.62 -13.82
N THR A 103 3.56 3.31 -12.58
CA THR A 103 2.70 2.59 -11.63
C THR A 103 2.77 3.23 -10.24
N VAL A 104 1.61 3.40 -9.60
CA VAL A 104 1.51 3.80 -8.19
C VAL A 104 0.73 2.74 -7.43
N VAL A 105 1.33 2.21 -6.38
CA VAL A 105 0.76 1.16 -5.53
C VAL A 105 0.51 1.69 -4.12
N ALA A 106 -0.65 1.38 -3.54
CA ALA A 106 -1.00 1.65 -2.16
C ALA A 106 -1.87 0.50 -1.61
N ILE A 107 -1.22 -0.55 -1.13
CA ILE A 107 -1.89 -1.74 -0.60
C ILE A 107 -1.92 -1.66 0.93
N GLY A 108 -3.13 -1.69 1.51
CA GLY A 108 -3.29 -1.72 2.96
C GLY A 108 -2.82 -0.45 3.68
N LEU A 109 -2.87 0.72 3.02
CA LEU A 109 -2.37 1.98 3.58
C LEU A 109 -3.49 2.94 4.01
N LEU A 110 -4.38 3.31 3.08
CA LEU A 110 -5.26 4.47 3.25
C LEU A 110 -6.23 4.33 4.42
N MET A 111 -6.60 3.11 4.82
CA MET A 111 -7.48 2.88 5.96
C MET A 111 -6.87 3.29 7.31
N PHE A 112 -5.57 3.56 7.39
CA PHE A 112 -4.90 4.00 8.63
C PHE A 112 -4.88 5.51 8.83
N PHE A 113 -5.54 6.27 7.95
CA PHE A 113 -5.72 7.73 8.06
C PHE A 113 -7.17 8.08 8.40
N PRO A 114 -7.42 9.25 9.00
CA PRO A 114 -8.77 9.83 9.03
C PRO A 114 -9.36 9.88 7.62
N CYS A 115 -10.67 9.69 7.48
CA CYS A 115 -11.30 9.53 6.18
C CYS A 115 -11.06 10.68 5.19
N ASP A 116 -10.97 11.91 5.66
CA ASP A 116 -10.71 13.07 4.80
C ASP A 116 -9.26 13.03 4.25
N ASP A 117 -8.29 12.64 5.10
CA ASP A 117 -6.88 12.49 4.72
C ASP A 117 -6.71 11.29 3.78
N ALA A 118 -7.35 10.15 4.08
CA ALA A 118 -7.37 8.98 3.20
C ALA A 118 -7.83 9.32 1.78
N ARG A 119 -8.92 10.08 1.68
CA ARG A 119 -9.44 10.54 0.38
C ARG A 119 -8.55 11.59 -0.28
N ALA A 120 -7.88 12.43 0.51
CA ALA A 120 -6.89 13.37 -0.02
C ALA A 120 -5.69 12.64 -0.63
N VAL A 121 -5.12 11.66 0.08
CA VAL A 121 -4.02 10.82 -0.42
C VAL A 121 -4.45 10.01 -1.65
N LEU A 122 -5.67 9.47 -1.69
CA LEU A 122 -6.20 8.78 -2.88
C LEU A 122 -6.23 9.70 -4.12
N ARG A 123 -6.60 10.97 -3.95
CA ARG A 123 -6.53 11.97 -5.05
C ARG A 123 -5.09 12.22 -5.50
N GLU A 124 -4.14 12.28 -4.56
CA GLU A 124 -2.73 12.44 -4.89
C GLU A 124 -2.15 11.20 -5.60
N ILE A 125 -2.56 9.98 -5.21
CA ILE A 125 -2.23 8.74 -5.92
C ILE A 125 -2.67 8.84 -7.39
N ARG A 126 -3.92 9.24 -7.64
CA ARG A 126 -4.41 9.41 -9.02
C ARG A 126 -3.62 10.47 -9.81
N ARG A 127 -3.18 11.56 -9.16
CA ARG A 127 -2.34 12.59 -9.80
C ARG A 127 -0.95 12.09 -10.13
N ALA A 128 -0.38 11.24 -9.28
CA ALA A 128 0.97 10.69 -9.43
C ALA A 128 1.08 9.65 -10.55
N VAL A 129 -0.02 9.05 -11.00
CA VAL A 129 0.01 8.10 -12.12
C VAL A 129 0.13 8.87 -13.44
N ALA A 130 1.10 8.54 -14.27
CA ALA A 130 1.27 9.11 -15.62
C ALA A 130 0.10 8.72 -16.54
N PRO A 131 -0.20 9.49 -17.62
CA PRO A 131 -1.14 9.04 -18.66
C PRO A 131 -0.75 7.65 -19.20
N GLY A 132 -1.71 6.74 -19.30
CA GLY A 132 -1.49 5.33 -19.66
C GLY A 132 -0.98 4.45 -18.52
N GLY A 133 -0.60 5.03 -17.37
CA GLY A 133 -0.05 4.34 -16.21
C GLY A 133 -1.10 3.63 -15.35
N ILE A 134 -0.66 2.95 -14.32
CA ILE A 134 -1.46 2.05 -13.47
C ILE A 134 -1.53 2.59 -12.04
N ALA A 135 -2.73 2.57 -11.44
CA ALA A 135 -2.93 2.62 -10.00
C ALA A 135 -3.33 1.25 -9.48
N ALA A 136 -2.73 0.77 -8.39
CA ALA A 136 -3.15 -0.42 -7.67
C ALA A 136 -3.40 -0.04 -6.20
N VAL A 137 -4.66 -0.07 -5.78
CA VAL A 137 -5.08 0.38 -4.45
C VAL A 137 -5.91 -0.69 -3.79
N ASN A 138 -5.62 -0.93 -2.50
CA ASN A 138 -6.36 -1.86 -1.66
C ASN A 138 -6.65 -1.22 -0.31
N VAL A 139 -7.91 -1.29 0.13
CA VAL A 139 -8.38 -0.70 1.39
C VAL A 139 -9.34 -1.62 2.11
N LEU A 140 -9.42 -1.50 3.43
CA LEU A 140 -10.51 -2.09 4.19
C LEU A 140 -11.79 -1.28 4.04
N VAL A 141 -12.91 -2.01 3.97
CA VAL A 141 -14.24 -1.42 3.79
C VAL A 141 -15.18 -1.75 4.95
N GLU A 142 -16.31 -1.06 4.98
CA GLU A 142 -17.43 -1.34 5.89
C GLU A 142 -17.78 -2.83 5.87
N GLY A 143 -18.09 -3.39 7.04
CA GLY A 143 -18.22 -4.81 7.26
C GLY A 143 -16.99 -5.50 7.84
N THR A 144 -15.81 -4.83 7.85
CA THR A 144 -14.65 -5.26 8.63
C THR A 144 -14.99 -5.22 10.12
N THR A 145 -14.66 -6.30 10.83
CA THR A 145 -14.88 -6.42 12.29
C THR A 145 -13.58 -6.52 13.08
N TYR A 146 -12.43 -6.72 12.42
CA TYR A 146 -11.12 -6.73 13.04
C TYR A 146 -10.54 -5.31 13.11
N MET A 147 -10.60 -4.70 14.30
CA MET A 147 -10.26 -3.28 14.50
C MET A 147 -9.02 -3.06 15.36
N GLU A 148 -8.36 -4.10 15.86
CA GLU A 148 -7.25 -4.01 16.82
C GLU A 148 -5.99 -3.34 16.26
N MET A 149 -5.86 -3.23 14.94
CA MET A 149 -4.73 -2.60 14.26
C MET A 149 -4.90 -1.10 14.07
N PHE A 150 -6.08 -0.55 14.40
CA PHE A 150 -6.38 0.85 14.17
C PHE A 150 -6.17 1.72 15.39
N ASP A 151 -5.71 2.95 15.13
CA ASP A 151 -5.91 4.03 16.09
C ASP A 151 -7.41 4.37 16.16
N PRO A 152 -8.02 4.37 17.37
CA PRO A 152 -9.44 4.65 17.51
C PRO A 152 -9.89 6.02 16.95
N HIS A 153 -8.95 6.96 16.85
CA HIS A 153 -9.22 8.34 16.44
C HIS A 153 -8.77 8.66 15.01
N GLY A 154 -8.10 7.74 14.33
CA GLY A 154 -7.46 8.03 13.07
C GLY A 154 -7.53 6.88 12.06
N HIS A 155 -8.73 6.38 11.70
CA HIS A 155 -8.88 5.36 10.68
C HIS A 155 -10.07 5.63 9.77
N CYS A 156 -10.10 4.97 8.61
CA CYS A 156 -11.19 5.04 7.65
C CYS A 156 -11.55 3.65 7.12
N LEU A 157 -12.77 3.20 7.33
CA LEU A 157 -13.35 2.13 6.52
C LEU A 157 -14.08 2.78 5.35
N PHE A 158 -13.67 2.46 4.14
CA PHE A 158 -14.31 2.95 2.92
C PHE A 158 -15.66 2.26 2.72
N ARG A 159 -16.60 2.88 1.98
CA ARG A 159 -17.75 2.14 1.49
C ARG A 159 -17.29 1.11 0.44
N PRO A 160 -17.98 -0.05 0.30
CA PRO A 160 -17.57 -1.09 -0.63
C PRO A 160 -17.44 -0.63 -2.09
N ASP A 161 -18.27 0.33 -2.52
CA ASP A 161 -18.29 0.91 -3.87
C ASP A 161 -17.37 2.12 -4.07
N GLU A 162 -16.85 2.68 -2.98
CA GLU A 162 -16.18 3.99 -3.01
C GLU A 162 -14.84 3.95 -3.76
N LEU A 163 -14.07 2.87 -3.60
CA LEU A 163 -12.79 2.75 -4.26
C LEU A 163 -12.93 2.62 -5.78
N GLU A 164 -13.85 1.78 -6.26
CA GLU A 164 -14.12 1.64 -7.69
C GLU A 164 -14.68 2.93 -8.28
N ALA A 165 -15.61 3.58 -7.57
CA ALA A 165 -16.17 4.87 -7.98
C ALA A 165 -15.09 5.96 -8.12
N ALA A 166 -14.05 5.94 -7.28
CA ALA A 166 -12.93 6.86 -7.39
C ALA A 166 -12.13 6.73 -8.69
N PHE A 167 -12.20 5.58 -9.37
CA PHE A 167 -11.53 5.30 -10.66
C PHE A 167 -12.51 5.10 -11.81
N ALA A 168 -13.77 5.57 -11.70
CA ALA A 168 -14.81 5.35 -12.71
C ALA A 168 -14.49 5.96 -14.10
N ASP A 169 -13.62 6.98 -14.15
CA ASP A 169 -13.11 7.61 -15.38
C ASP A 169 -11.85 6.92 -15.95
N TRP A 170 -11.39 5.83 -15.31
CA TRP A 170 -10.24 5.04 -15.74
C TRP A 170 -10.68 3.67 -16.28
N LYS A 171 -9.77 2.98 -17.00
CA LYS A 171 -10.01 1.60 -17.41
C LYS A 171 -9.73 0.67 -16.22
N ILE A 172 -10.79 0.08 -15.63
CA ILE A 172 -10.66 -0.92 -14.58
C ILE A 172 -10.07 -2.21 -15.17
N LEU A 173 -8.95 -2.64 -14.62
CA LEU A 173 -8.28 -3.90 -14.99
C LEU A 173 -8.66 -5.03 -14.03
N LEU A 174 -8.82 -4.69 -12.73
CA LEU A 174 -9.30 -5.58 -11.69
C LEU A 174 -10.10 -4.75 -10.68
N SER A 175 -11.25 -5.28 -10.27
CA SER A 175 -12.01 -4.79 -9.13
C SER A 175 -12.56 -5.99 -8.37
N SER A 176 -12.34 -6.02 -7.04
CA SER A 176 -12.85 -7.11 -6.20
C SER A 176 -13.18 -6.63 -4.79
N ILE A 177 -14.07 -7.39 -4.14
CA ILE A 177 -14.32 -7.33 -2.70
C ILE A 177 -14.03 -8.72 -2.15
N ASP A 178 -13.08 -8.80 -1.21
CA ASP A 178 -12.59 -10.06 -0.69
C ASP A 178 -12.63 -10.08 0.85
N ASP A 179 -13.12 -11.20 1.40
CA ASP A 179 -13.21 -11.42 2.83
C ASP A 179 -12.10 -12.35 3.31
N PHE A 180 -11.34 -11.89 4.32
CA PHE A 180 -10.28 -12.67 4.95
C PHE A 180 -10.60 -12.88 6.44
N PRO A 181 -10.45 -14.11 6.96
CA PRO A 181 -10.62 -14.37 8.38
C PRO A 181 -9.53 -13.66 9.20
N ALA A 182 -9.90 -13.25 10.40
CA ALA A 182 -9.00 -12.64 11.37
C ALA A 182 -9.17 -13.32 12.75
N PRO A 183 -8.20 -13.18 13.68
CA PRO A 183 -8.28 -13.75 15.01
C PRO A 183 -9.60 -13.41 15.74
N GLY A 184 -10.12 -14.33 16.55
CA GLY A 184 -11.35 -14.14 17.33
C GLY A 184 -12.64 -14.14 16.51
N GLU A 185 -12.69 -14.96 15.45
CA GLU A 185 -13.83 -15.07 14.52
C GLU A 185 -14.21 -13.74 13.86
N LYS A 186 -13.23 -12.84 13.71
CA LYS A 186 -13.39 -11.55 13.07
C LYS A 186 -13.10 -11.62 11.58
N LEU A 187 -13.46 -10.55 10.87
CA LEU A 187 -13.37 -10.43 9.43
C LEU A 187 -12.61 -9.17 9.03
N LYS A 188 -11.78 -9.30 8.02
CA LYS A 188 -11.21 -8.19 7.23
C LYS A 188 -11.82 -8.24 5.84
N ARG A 189 -12.58 -7.21 5.49
CA ARG A 189 -13.18 -7.07 4.15
C ARG A 189 -12.43 -6.00 3.37
N PHE A 190 -11.86 -6.39 2.25
CA PHE A 190 -11.06 -5.51 1.41
C PHE A 190 -11.75 -5.20 0.09
N ALA A 191 -11.63 -3.94 -0.35
CA ALA A 191 -11.81 -3.56 -1.74
C ALA A 191 -10.45 -3.40 -2.39
N THR A 192 -10.28 -3.98 -3.59
CA THR A 192 -9.07 -3.85 -4.42
C THR A 192 -9.46 -3.30 -5.78
N VAL A 193 -8.75 -2.28 -6.25
CA VAL A 193 -8.88 -1.75 -7.60
C VAL A 193 -7.50 -1.64 -8.23
N ILE A 194 -7.35 -2.21 -9.43
CA ILE A 194 -6.23 -1.95 -10.34
C ILE A 194 -6.83 -1.29 -11.56
N ALA A 195 -6.39 -0.06 -11.85
CA ALA A 195 -6.97 0.76 -12.91
C ALA A 195 -5.88 1.44 -13.73
N GLN A 196 -6.12 1.56 -15.05
CA GLN A 196 -5.25 2.25 -15.99
C GLN A 196 -5.79 3.64 -16.29
N ARG A 197 -4.94 4.64 -16.10
CA ARG A 197 -5.25 6.03 -16.44
C ARG A 197 -5.37 6.19 -17.97
N PRO A 198 -6.38 6.90 -18.47
CA PRO A 198 -6.48 7.26 -19.89
C PRO A 198 -5.25 8.02 -20.41
#